data_55b57721e557f895f64c07f578c4f16e
#
_entry.id   55b57721e557f895f64c07f578c4f16e
#
_cell.length_a   1.000
_cell.length_b   1.000
_cell.length_c   1.000
_cell.angle_alpha   90.00
_cell.angle_beta   90.00
_cell.angle_gamma   90.00
#
_symmetry.space_group_name_H-M   'P 1'
#
loop_
_entity.id
_entity.type
_entity.pdbx_description
1 polymer ?
#
loop_
_entity_poly.entity_id
_entity_poly.type
_entity_poly.pdbx_seq_one_letter_code
_entity_poly.pdbx_strand_id
1 'polypeptide(L)'
;MVDAPKLKYKLVVVGGCSGKTSIIERFVNNKFPESTATTGASKNYIISKKYPKFSNAEVTFDITDTSSSDKFGALFRIIFKNQELGILVYDLTSKASFEEMQKKYHFLKEANQQNICKYIY
;
A
#
# COMPACT_ATOMS: atom_id res chain seq x y z
N MET A 1 5.10 16.61 -31.43
CA MET A 1 5.40 16.70 -30.00
C MET A 1 4.74 15.50 -29.28
N VAL A 2 5.54 14.67 -28.67
CA VAL A 2 5.02 13.52 -27.95
C VAL A 2 4.74 13.94 -26.50
N ASP A 3 3.51 13.78 -26.08
CA ASP A 3 3.14 14.07 -24.69
C ASP A 3 3.83 13.10 -23.73
N ALA A 4 4.16 13.56 -22.54
CA ALA A 4 4.72 12.72 -21.49
C ALA A 4 3.75 11.58 -21.15
N PRO A 5 4.24 10.35 -20.94
CA PRO A 5 3.35 9.25 -20.62
C PRO A 5 2.63 9.48 -19.27
N LYS A 6 1.36 9.11 -19.24
CA LYS A 6 0.55 9.13 -18.02
C LYS A 6 0.24 7.70 -17.63
N LEU A 7 0.68 7.32 -16.43
CA LEU A 7 0.51 5.98 -15.91
C LEU A 7 -0.30 6.05 -14.62
N LYS A 8 -1.11 5.03 -14.38
CA LYS A 8 -1.87 4.93 -13.13
C LYS A 8 -1.71 3.53 -12.55
N TYR A 9 -1.37 3.48 -11.28
CA TYR A 9 -1.20 2.22 -10.56
C TYR A 9 -2.02 2.20 -9.28
N LYS A 10 -2.65 1.05 -9.02
CA LYS A 10 -3.33 0.77 -7.76
C LYS A 10 -2.40 -0.03 -6.87
N LEU A 11 -2.17 0.47 -5.68
CA LEU A 11 -1.33 -0.24 -4.71
C LEU A 11 -1.98 -0.29 -3.34
N VAL A 12 -1.67 -1.33 -2.61
CA VAL A 12 -2.16 -1.54 -1.25
C VAL A 12 -0.97 -1.70 -0.31
N VAL A 13 -1.08 -1.09 0.86
CA VAL A 13 -0.06 -1.21 1.92
C VAL A 13 -0.65 -2.05 3.04
N VAL A 14 0.00 -3.16 3.35
CA VAL A 14 -0.50 -4.14 4.31
C VAL A 14 0.56 -4.50 5.33
N GLY A 15 0.14 -4.89 6.51
CA GLY A 15 1.02 -5.34 7.57
C GLY A 15 0.31 -5.40 8.92
N GLY A 16 0.92 -6.11 9.86
CA GLY A 16 0.39 -6.28 11.22
C GLY A 16 0.96 -5.31 12.25
N CYS A 17 1.60 -4.23 11.81
CA CYS A 17 2.25 -3.28 12.71
C CYS A 17 1.88 -1.84 12.38
N SER A 18 2.21 -0.94 13.29
CA SER A 18 2.17 0.50 13.03
C SER A 18 3.24 0.90 12.01
N GLY A 19 3.09 2.03 11.38
CA GLY A 19 4.06 2.56 10.42
C GLY A 19 3.57 2.62 8.98
N LYS A 20 2.53 1.88 8.63
CA LYS A 20 1.95 1.93 7.27
C LYS A 20 1.48 3.34 6.91
N THR A 21 0.66 3.93 7.77
CA THR A 21 0.14 5.27 7.59
C THR A 21 1.27 6.31 7.56
N SER A 22 2.27 6.14 8.40
CA SER A 22 3.43 7.04 8.44
C SER A 22 4.21 7.05 7.13
N ILE A 23 4.42 5.88 6.55
CA ILE A 23 5.10 5.74 5.25
C ILE A 23 4.29 6.44 4.16
N ILE A 24 2.99 6.21 4.12
CA ILE A 24 2.10 6.80 3.12
C ILE A 24 2.06 8.31 3.27
N GLU A 25 1.88 8.81 4.49
CA GLU A 25 1.82 10.25 4.76
C GLU A 25 3.12 10.95 4.38
N ARG A 26 4.26 10.31 4.61
CA ARG A 26 5.54 10.85 4.19
C ARG A 26 5.63 10.95 2.67
N PHE A 27 5.16 9.93 1.96
CA PHE A 27 5.18 9.91 0.50
C PHE A 27 4.21 10.92 -0.10
N VAL A 28 2.98 10.98 0.43
CA VAL A 28 1.89 11.80 -0.14
C VAL A 28 2.01 13.26 0.28
N ASN A 29 2.20 13.52 1.57
CA ASN A 29 2.13 14.86 2.14
C ASN A 29 3.46 15.39 2.67
N ASN A 30 4.52 14.62 2.57
CA ASN A 30 5.84 14.94 3.13
C ASN A 30 5.80 15.29 4.63
N LYS A 31 4.91 14.61 5.36
CA LYS A 31 4.70 14.83 6.79
C LYS A 31 4.88 13.53 7.55
N PHE A 32 5.30 13.65 8.81
CA PHE A 32 5.31 12.55 9.75
C PHE A 32 4.19 12.80 10.75
N PRO A 33 3.11 12.00 10.76
CA PRO A 33 1.97 12.25 11.65
C PRO A 33 2.36 12.03 13.11
N GLU A 34 1.91 12.94 13.98
CA GLU A 34 2.16 12.83 15.43
C GLU A 34 1.39 11.68 16.06
N SER A 35 0.25 11.34 15.50
CA SER A 35 -0.57 10.21 15.96
C SER A 35 -0.94 9.35 14.77
N THR A 36 -0.60 8.06 14.88
CA THR A 36 -0.92 7.06 13.87
C THR A 36 -2.12 6.20 14.28
N ALA A 37 -2.97 6.72 15.16
CA ALA A 37 -4.17 6.01 15.56
C ALA A 37 -5.06 5.80 14.34
N THR A 38 -4.96 4.64 13.74
CA THR A 38 -5.84 4.23 12.67
C THR A 38 -7.20 3.94 13.26
N THR A 39 -8.18 4.68 12.81
CA THR A 39 -9.57 4.51 13.21
C THR A 39 -10.19 3.33 12.46
N GLY A 40 -9.68 2.13 12.60
CA GLY A 40 -10.32 0.89 12.14
C GLY A 40 -10.79 0.79 10.69
N ALA A 41 -10.72 1.84 9.90
CA ALA A 41 -11.18 1.88 8.51
C ALA A 41 -9.99 2.02 7.56
N SER A 42 -10.06 1.37 6.40
CA SER A 42 -9.08 1.58 5.34
C SER A 42 -9.25 2.99 4.77
N LYS A 43 -8.15 3.61 4.37
CA LYS A 43 -8.14 4.97 3.83
C LYS A 43 -7.46 4.97 2.47
N ASN A 44 -7.99 5.75 1.53
CA ASN A 44 -7.43 5.90 0.21
C ASN A 44 -6.71 7.23 0.05
N TYR A 45 -5.59 7.19 -0.68
CA TYR A 45 -4.82 8.37 -1.05
C TYR A 45 -4.59 8.32 -2.55
N ILE A 46 -4.75 9.46 -3.21
CA ILE A 46 -4.44 9.58 -4.63
C ILE A 46 -3.41 10.69 -4.79
N ILE A 47 -2.29 10.37 -5.40
CA ILE A 47 -1.23 11.34 -5.65
C ILE A 47 -0.60 11.11 -7.01
N SER A 48 -0.29 12.20 -7.72
CA SER A 48 0.44 12.15 -8.99
C SER A 48 1.81 12.77 -8.81
N LYS A 49 2.82 12.10 -9.35
CA LYS A 49 4.20 12.59 -9.34
C LYS A 49 4.81 12.48 -10.73
N LYS A 50 5.66 13.46 -11.05
CA LYS A 50 6.42 13.46 -12.31
C LYS A 50 7.81 12.90 -12.08
N TYR A 51 8.27 12.10 -13.03
CA TYR A 51 9.58 11.45 -12.97
C TYR A 51 10.41 11.84 -14.17
N PRO A 52 11.25 12.87 -14.06
CA PRO A 52 12.06 13.35 -15.18
C PRO A 52 12.97 12.29 -15.80
N LYS A 53 13.47 11.37 -14.98
CA LYS A 53 14.35 10.29 -15.45
C LYS A 53 13.64 9.28 -16.36
N PHE A 54 12.32 9.30 -16.38
CA PHE A 54 11.49 8.38 -17.17
C PHE A 54 10.65 9.18 -18.17
N SER A 55 11.29 9.97 -19.02
CA SER A 55 10.64 10.76 -20.06
C SER A 55 9.57 11.72 -19.50
N ASN A 56 9.79 12.26 -18.30
CA ASN A 56 8.84 13.11 -17.60
C ASN A 56 7.47 12.43 -17.37
N ALA A 57 7.46 11.10 -17.25
CA ALA A 57 6.22 10.37 -17.01
C ALA A 57 5.51 10.90 -15.76
N GLU A 58 4.22 11.09 -15.88
CA GLU A 58 3.35 11.42 -14.74
C GLU A 58 2.73 10.12 -14.25
N VAL A 59 3.02 9.76 -13.00
CA VAL A 59 2.51 8.53 -12.39
C VAL A 59 1.52 8.90 -11.30
N THR A 60 0.31 8.38 -11.44
CA THR A 60 -0.74 8.53 -10.43
C THR A 60 -0.80 7.24 -9.62
N PHE A 61 -0.67 7.38 -8.32
CA PHE A 61 -0.78 6.27 -7.38
C PHE A 61 -2.11 6.35 -6.65
N ASP A 62 -2.89 5.29 -6.73
CA ASP A 62 -4.10 5.08 -5.93
C ASP A 62 -3.71 4.13 -4.79
N ILE A 63 -3.48 4.68 -3.60
CA ILE A 63 -2.90 3.98 -2.47
C ILE A 63 -3.99 3.66 -1.46
N THR A 64 -4.13 2.39 -1.12
CA THR A 64 -5.02 1.94 -0.05
C THR A 64 -4.21 1.59 1.19
N ASP A 65 -4.45 2.34 2.28
CA ASP A 65 -3.89 2.05 3.58
C ASP A 65 -4.85 1.14 4.33
N THR A 66 -4.40 -0.07 4.66
CA THR A 66 -5.22 -1.03 5.38
C THR A 66 -5.03 -0.90 6.89
N SER A 67 -6.10 -1.16 7.65
CA SER A 67 -6.01 -1.17 9.10
C SER A 67 -5.29 -2.43 9.58
N SER A 68 -4.37 -2.26 10.55
CA SER A 68 -3.70 -3.39 11.19
C SER A 68 -4.63 -4.20 12.08
N SER A 69 -5.72 -3.59 12.56
CA SER A 69 -6.71 -4.24 13.43
C SER A 69 -7.81 -4.95 12.67
N ASP A 70 -7.80 -4.87 11.34
CA ASP A 70 -8.86 -5.45 10.52
C ASP A 70 -8.75 -6.98 10.51
N LYS A 71 -9.77 -7.63 11.08
CA LYS A 71 -9.84 -9.09 11.20
C LYS A 71 -10.86 -9.71 10.24
N PHE A 72 -11.44 -8.93 9.35
CA PHE A 72 -12.55 -9.37 8.52
C PHE A 72 -12.10 -9.78 7.12
N GLY A 73 -12.01 -11.08 6.88
CA GLY A 73 -11.53 -11.61 5.61
C GLY A 73 -12.35 -11.18 4.39
N ALA A 74 -13.66 -10.96 4.55
CA ALA A 74 -14.52 -10.52 3.45
C ALA A 74 -14.15 -9.12 2.96
N LEU A 75 -13.88 -8.19 3.88
CA LEU A 75 -13.49 -6.83 3.54
C LEU A 75 -12.10 -6.81 2.88
N PHE A 76 -11.18 -7.62 3.38
CA PHE A 76 -9.86 -7.74 2.77
C PHE A 76 -9.93 -8.24 1.33
N ARG A 77 -10.81 -9.19 1.05
CA ARG A 77 -10.98 -9.70 -0.32
C ARG A 77 -11.41 -8.60 -1.28
N ILE A 78 -12.27 -7.69 -0.84
CA ILE A 78 -12.71 -6.56 -1.66
C ILE A 78 -11.56 -5.57 -1.84
N ILE A 79 -10.86 -5.22 -0.77
CA ILE A 79 -9.76 -4.24 -0.79
C ILE A 79 -8.57 -4.76 -1.60
N PHE A 80 -8.25 -6.04 -1.46
CA PHE A 80 -7.07 -6.63 -2.11
C PHE A 80 -7.28 -6.96 -3.58
N LYS A 81 -8.52 -6.98 -4.03
CA LYS A 81 -8.83 -7.30 -5.42
C LYS A 81 -8.41 -6.17 -6.36
N ASN A 82 -7.88 -6.54 -7.52
CA ASN A 82 -7.46 -5.60 -8.57
C ASN A 82 -6.33 -4.66 -8.15
N GLN A 83 -5.48 -5.08 -7.22
CA GLN A 83 -4.27 -4.35 -6.87
C GLN A 83 -3.13 -4.77 -7.81
N GLU A 84 -2.36 -3.78 -8.26
CA GLU A 84 -1.22 -4.03 -9.15
C GLU A 84 0.08 -4.16 -8.37
N LEU A 85 0.14 -3.54 -7.19
CA LEU A 85 1.32 -3.50 -6.36
C LEU A 85 0.93 -3.68 -4.89
N GLY A 86 1.69 -4.49 -4.18
CA GLY A 86 1.52 -4.67 -2.73
C GLY A 86 2.79 -4.27 -1.99
N ILE A 87 2.65 -3.40 -1.01
CA ILE A 87 3.75 -3.04 -0.11
C ILE A 87 3.48 -3.72 1.23
N LEU A 88 4.42 -4.57 1.64
CA LEU A 88 4.32 -5.36 2.84
C LEU A 88 5.20 -4.74 3.92
N VAL A 89 4.60 -4.36 5.03
CA VAL A 89 5.28 -3.66 6.11
C VAL A 89 5.29 -4.52 7.37
N TYR A 90 6.44 -4.65 7.99
CA TYR A 90 6.57 -5.32 9.28
C TYR A 90 7.67 -4.66 10.11
N ASP A 91 7.60 -4.87 11.42
CA ASP A 91 8.57 -4.36 12.37
C ASP A 91 9.64 -5.43 12.61
N LEU A 92 10.90 -5.09 12.36
CA LEU A 92 12.03 -6.01 12.53
C LEU A 92 12.16 -6.53 13.98
N THR A 93 11.61 -5.83 14.94
CA THR A 93 11.64 -6.22 16.34
C THR A 93 10.45 -7.07 16.76
N SER A 94 9.49 -7.29 15.86
CA SER A 94 8.25 -8.01 16.16
C SER A 94 8.05 -9.18 15.22
N LYS A 95 8.32 -10.38 15.70
CA LYS A 95 8.06 -11.61 14.94
C LYS A 95 6.58 -11.74 14.59
N ALA A 96 5.70 -11.34 15.50
CA ALA A 96 4.26 -11.38 15.27
C ALA A 96 3.85 -10.52 14.08
N SER A 97 4.45 -9.34 13.91
CA SER A 97 4.16 -8.47 12.77
C SER A 97 4.61 -9.09 11.44
N PHE A 98 5.72 -9.81 11.46
CA PHE A 98 6.21 -10.53 10.28
C PHE A 98 5.24 -11.66 9.90
N GLU A 99 4.78 -12.43 10.86
CA GLU A 99 3.81 -13.53 10.63
C GLU A 99 2.48 -12.99 10.10
N GLU A 100 2.00 -11.87 10.64
CA GLU A 100 0.79 -11.21 10.14
C GLU A 100 0.98 -10.71 8.70
N MET A 101 2.13 -10.14 8.40
CA MET A 101 2.45 -9.70 7.05
C MET A 101 2.42 -10.88 6.07
N GLN A 102 2.99 -12.02 6.46
CA GLN A 102 2.98 -13.22 5.62
C GLN A 102 1.56 -13.70 5.32
N LYS A 103 0.68 -13.73 6.33
CA LYS A 103 -0.72 -14.11 6.14
C LYS A 103 -1.42 -13.17 5.16
N LYS A 104 -1.24 -11.87 5.34
CA LYS A 104 -1.85 -10.87 4.45
C LYS A 104 -1.29 -10.95 3.03
N TYR A 105 -0.02 -11.28 2.89
CA TYR A 105 0.57 -11.51 1.58
C TYR A 105 -0.11 -12.66 0.85
N HIS A 106 -0.39 -13.77 1.54
CA HIS A 106 -1.10 -14.90 0.92
C HIS A 106 -2.49 -14.51 0.45
N PHE A 107 -3.25 -13.75 1.26
CA PHE A 107 -4.55 -13.26 0.87
C PHE A 107 -4.48 -12.34 -0.34
N LEU A 108 -3.51 -11.44 -0.35
CA LEU A 108 -3.30 -10.51 -1.46
C LEU A 108 -2.98 -11.24 -2.75
N LYS A 109 -2.12 -12.24 -2.67
CA LYS A 109 -1.71 -13.05 -3.80
C LYS A 109 -2.88 -13.84 -4.39
N GLU A 110 -3.69 -14.45 -3.54
CA GLU A 110 -4.90 -15.18 -3.95
C GLU A 110 -5.92 -14.26 -4.60
N ALA A 111 -6.15 -13.08 -4.01
CA ALA A 111 -7.13 -12.13 -4.52
C ALA A 111 -6.77 -11.61 -5.92
N ASN A 112 -5.49 -11.60 -6.28
CA ASN A 112 -5.00 -11.10 -7.56
C ASN A 112 -4.47 -12.22 -8.48
N GLN A 113 -4.79 -13.47 -8.18
CA GLN A 113 -4.38 -14.64 -8.97
C GLN A 113 -2.87 -14.68 -9.23
N GLN A 114 -2.10 -14.27 -8.23
CA GLN A 114 -0.64 -14.23 -8.27
C GLN A 114 -0.05 -13.19 -9.24
N ASN A 115 -0.86 -12.33 -9.83
CA ASN A 115 -0.44 -11.29 -10.77
C ASN A 115 -0.22 -9.95 -10.05
N ILE A 116 0.66 -9.95 -9.05
CA ILE A 116 0.94 -8.73 -8.30
C ILE A 116 2.44 -8.63 -8.01
N CYS A 117 3.00 -7.44 -8.22
CA CYS A 117 4.34 -7.12 -7.76
C CYS A 117 4.32 -6.86 -6.25
N LYS A 118 5.36 -7.30 -5.54
CA LYS A 118 5.47 -7.12 -4.09
C LYS A 118 6.76 -6.41 -3.73
N TYR A 119 6.68 -5.56 -2.71
CA TYR A 119 7.84 -4.99 -2.04
C TYR A 119 7.71 -5.20 -0.54
N ILE A 120 8.83 -5.55 0.10
CA ILE A 120 8.89 -5.84 1.53
C ILE A 120 9.78 -4.81 2.20
N TYR A 121 9.26 -4.15 3.22
CA TYR A 121 9.97 -3.16 4.00
C TYR A 121 9.86 -3.47 5.49
#